data_89a7995fd295662f03527be75ebc8564
#
_entry.id   89a7995fd295662f03527be75ebc8564
#
_cell.length_a   1.000
_cell.length_b   1.000
_cell.length_c   1.000
_cell.angle_alpha   90.00
_cell.angle_beta   90.00
_cell.angle_gamma   90.00
#
_symmetry.space_group_name_H-M   'P 1'
#
loop_
_entity.id
_entity.type
_entity.pdbx_description
1 polymer ?
#
loop_
_entity_poly.entity_id
_entity_poly.type
_entity_poly.pdbx_seq_one_letter_code
_entity_poly.pdbx_strand_id
1 'polypeptide(L)'
;MKKVVRVAAGQGFWGDDLDAPRRQVEGGPIDYLMLDYLAEVTMSILQKQKERDPSLGYARDFVGAMESVLPAVVERGVKIIANAGGVNPPACAAAVKAVAEKNGAKGALRIGVVSGDDLLGRLDQLIAAGHPLANMETGEPLSLVRDRVLSANAYIGSEPIVEALGKGANVVITGRSTDTALTMAPLRHEFAWGATSWDQLAAGIVAGHIIECGAQCSGGNCLYDWRSIPDLANVGYPLVEAKPDGTFVVTKHPNTGGRVSVQTVSEQLVYEMGDPHSYITPDVIADFTTISVARDGDDRVLVSGIKGKPPTDKLKVSVAYRAGFKAVGTLVYVWPDALEKAQLADRILRERLDRLGLRFERILTEFVGANATHGHLAGDQRNAPEVQLRFGVRGPDRATVERFTREIAPLVLNGPPSVTGFAGGRPKVEEIVAYWPALIDKSVVKTKVDVIQ
;
A
#
# COMPACT_ATOMS: atom_id res chain seq x y z
N MET A 1 -14.31 -25.81 16.14
CA MET A 1 -13.66 -25.30 14.90
C MET A 1 -14.74 -25.00 13.86
N LYS A 2 -14.72 -23.81 13.24
CA LYS A 2 -15.62 -23.51 12.14
C LYS A 2 -15.30 -24.41 10.93
N LYS A 3 -16.31 -24.74 10.11
CA LYS A 3 -16.10 -25.49 8.86
C LYS A 3 -15.63 -24.57 7.72
N VAL A 4 -16.02 -23.31 7.75
CA VAL A 4 -15.66 -22.27 6.79
C VAL A 4 -15.49 -20.97 7.57
N VAL A 5 -14.47 -20.17 7.20
CA VAL A 5 -14.24 -18.81 7.71
C VAL A 5 -14.24 -17.84 6.52
N ARG A 6 -15.02 -16.76 6.65
CA ARG A 6 -15.14 -15.71 5.63
C ARG A 6 -14.34 -14.49 6.04
N VAL A 7 -13.32 -14.15 5.26
CA VAL A 7 -12.54 -12.93 5.42
C VAL A 7 -12.78 -12.05 4.20
N ALA A 8 -13.29 -10.84 4.42
CA ALA A 8 -13.60 -9.87 3.35
C ALA A 8 -12.60 -8.72 3.35
N ALA A 9 -12.22 -8.25 2.15
CA ALA A 9 -11.42 -7.03 1.99
C ALA A 9 -12.32 -5.79 2.09
N GLY A 10 -11.94 -4.81 2.90
CA GLY A 10 -12.67 -3.55 3.02
C GLY A 10 -11.88 -2.32 2.56
N GLN A 11 -10.57 -2.43 2.49
CA GLN A 11 -9.65 -1.41 1.98
C GLN A 11 -8.42 -2.10 1.41
N GLY A 12 -7.90 -1.62 0.28
CA GLY A 12 -6.65 -2.10 -0.32
C GLY A 12 -5.49 -1.13 -0.18
N PHE A 13 -5.75 0.15 0.13
CA PHE A 13 -4.71 1.17 0.39
C PHE A 13 -5.30 2.40 1.07
N TRP A 14 -4.47 3.26 1.65
CA TRP A 14 -4.92 4.54 2.20
C TRP A 14 -5.35 5.51 1.09
N GLY A 15 -6.63 5.79 1.02
CA GLY A 15 -7.27 6.60 -0.03
C GLY A 15 -8.15 5.79 -0.99
N ASP A 16 -8.38 4.52 -0.68
CA ASP A 16 -9.35 3.67 -1.38
C ASP A 16 -10.80 4.09 -1.07
N ASP A 17 -11.78 3.42 -1.62
CA ASP A 17 -13.21 3.71 -1.46
C ASP A 17 -13.64 3.66 0.02
N LEU A 18 -13.97 4.82 0.57
CA LEU A 18 -14.35 4.97 1.99
C LEU A 18 -15.65 4.24 2.36
N ASP A 19 -16.49 3.90 1.38
CA ASP A 19 -17.76 3.21 1.60
C ASP A 19 -17.63 1.68 1.47
N ALA A 20 -16.51 1.18 0.94
CA ALA A 20 -16.30 -0.25 0.75
C ALA A 20 -16.40 -1.06 2.05
N PRO A 21 -15.87 -0.62 3.21
CA PRO A 21 -16.03 -1.34 4.48
C PRO A 21 -17.49 -1.57 4.85
N ARG A 22 -18.34 -0.52 4.72
CA ARG A 22 -19.77 -0.60 5.02
C ARG A 22 -20.47 -1.57 4.06
N ARG A 23 -20.22 -1.43 2.74
CA ARG A 23 -20.81 -2.33 1.74
C ARG A 23 -20.44 -3.80 1.97
N GLN A 24 -19.21 -4.07 2.42
CA GLN A 24 -18.78 -5.43 2.74
C GLN A 24 -19.55 -6.02 3.93
N VAL A 25 -19.73 -5.28 5.00
CA VAL A 25 -20.47 -5.78 6.15
C VAL A 25 -21.98 -5.88 5.90
N GLU A 26 -22.56 -5.02 5.05
CA GLU A 26 -23.98 -5.04 4.70
C GLU A 26 -24.32 -6.05 3.61
N GLY A 27 -23.39 -6.33 2.70
CA GLY A 27 -23.61 -7.14 1.48
C GLY A 27 -23.89 -8.60 1.74
N GLY A 28 -23.48 -9.15 2.89
CA GLY A 28 -23.72 -10.54 3.22
C GLY A 28 -22.94 -11.01 4.48
N PRO A 29 -23.00 -12.30 4.80
CA PRO A 29 -22.34 -12.83 5.97
C PRO A 29 -20.82 -12.88 5.79
N ILE A 30 -20.10 -12.25 6.70
CA ILE A 30 -18.65 -12.34 6.85
C ILE A 30 -18.30 -12.57 8.32
N ASP A 31 -17.15 -13.20 8.59
CA ASP A 31 -16.63 -13.39 9.95
C ASP A 31 -15.63 -12.30 10.30
N TYR A 32 -14.83 -11.88 9.31
CA TYR A 32 -13.76 -10.89 9.44
C TYR A 32 -13.80 -9.90 8.30
N LEU A 33 -13.52 -8.64 8.63
CA LEU A 33 -13.23 -7.59 7.66
C LEU A 33 -11.77 -7.16 7.84
N MET A 34 -10.96 -7.32 6.79
CA MET A 34 -9.60 -6.83 6.77
C MET A 34 -9.52 -5.49 6.05
N LEU A 35 -8.67 -4.60 6.54
CA LEU A 35 -8.50 -3.25 6.01
C LEU A 35 -7.00 -2.94 5.94
N ASP A 36 -6.49 -2.82 4.73
CA ASP A 36 -5.10 -2.46 4.46
C ASP A 36 -4.97 -0.96 4.17
N TYR A 37 -4.05 -0.30 4.86
CA TYR A 37 -3.80 1.14 4.74
C TYR A 37 -2.34 1.47 4.46
N LEU A 38 -1.42 0.51 4.58
CA LEU A 38 -0.01 0.82 4.68
C LEU A 38 0.80 0.31 3.49
N ALA A 39 1.37 1.27 2.77
CA ALA A 39 2.48 1.04 1.85
C ALA A 39 3.78 1.66 2.43
N GLU A 40 4.91 1.46 1.77
CA GLU A 40 6.21 1.96 2.22
C GLU A 40 6.23 3.48 2.41
N VAL A 41 5.64 4.23 1.49
CA VAL A 41 5.57 5.69 1.54
C VAL A 41 4.64 6.19 2.64
N THR A 42 3.61 5.44 2.97
CA THR A 42 2.59 5.80 3.97
C THR A 42 3.19 6.00 5.35
N MET A 43 4.13 5.13 5.74
CA MET A 43 4.80 5.21 7.06
C MET A 43 5.51 6.55 7.26
N SER A 44 6.19 7.06 6.23
CA SER A 44 6.88 8.35 6.30
C SER A 44 5.91 9.53 6.41
N ILE A 45 4.75 9.46 5.76
CA ILE A 45 3.70 10.48 5.84
C ILE A 45 3.11 10.50 7.25
N LEU A 46 2.79 9.34 7.80
CA LEU A 46 2.25 9.19 9.15
C LEU A 46 3.27 9.64 10.21
N GLN A 47 4.55 9.36 10.03
CA GLN A 47 5.60 9.84 10.91
C GLN A 47 5.68 11.38 10.93
N LYS A 48 5.64 12.02 9.76
CA LYS A 48 5.60 13.50 9.68
C LYS A 48 4.35 14.10 10.33
N GLN A 49 3.22 13.40 10.30
CA GLN A 49 2.00 13.83 11.02
C GLN A 49 2.23 13.75 12.54
N LYS A 50 2.78 12.63 13.03
CA LYS A 50 3.08 12.42 14.45
C LYS A 50 4.11 13.41 14.98
N GLU A 51 5.12 13.79 14.20
CA GLU A 51 6.10 14.81 14.55
C GLU A 51 5.45 16.19 14.76
N ARG A 52 4.41 16.52 14.01
CA ARG A 52 3.67 17.78 14.13
C ARG A 52 2.64 17.76 15.26
N ASP A 53 2.00 16.62 15.44
CA ASP A 53 1.00 16.36 16.45
C ASP A 53 1.13 14.93 16.96
N PRO A 54 1.59 14.72 18.19
CA PRO A 54 1.78 13.40 18.81
C PRO A 54 0.51 12.55 18.91
N SER A 55 -0.68 13.14 18.77
CA SER A 55 -1.96 12.42 18.73
C SER A 55 -2.27 11.81 17.37
N LEU A 56 -1.50 12.14 16.33
CA LEU A 56 -1.62 11.63 14.97
C LEU A 56 -0.60 10.50 14.69
N GLY A 57 -0.44 10.12 13.41
CA GLY A 57 0.49 9.08 12.96
C GLY A 57 -0.18 7.75 12.65
N TYR A 58 -1.48 7.76 12.38
CA TYR A 58 -2.28 6.62 11.95
C TYR A 58 -3.22 7.03 10.81
N ALA A 59 -3.77 6.05 10.08
CA ALA A 59 -4.71 6.31 8.99
C ALA A 59 -6.07 6.76 9.56
N ARG A 60 -6.35 8.06 9.48
CA ARG A 60 -7.58 8.66 10.08
C ARG A 60 -8.86 8.17 9.41
N ASP A 61 -8.81 7.82 8.14
CA ASP A 61 -9.95 7.30 7.38
C ASP A 61 -10.50 6.01 8.01
N PHE A 62 -9.62 5.23 8.65
CA PHE A 62 -10.01 4.05 9.40
C PHE A 62 -10.99 4.36 10.54
N VAL A 63 -10.85 5.50 11.20
CA VAL A 63 -11.77 5.91 12.29
C VAL A 63 -13.19 6.12 11.75
N GLY A 64 -13.32 6.74 10.56
CA GLY A 64 -14.60 6.87 9.86
C GLY A 64 -15.16 5.52 9.38
N ALA A 65 -14.27 4.65 8.85
CA ALA A 65 -14.67 3.29 8.48
C ALA A 65 -15.22 2.52 9.70
N MET A 66 -14.55 2.60 10.85
CA MET A 66 -15.02 1.98 12.09
C MET A 66 -16.39 2.48 12.53
N GLU A 67 -16.69 3.78 12.40
CA GLU A 67 -18.01 4.33 12.70
C GLU A 67 -19.09 3.67 11.83
N SER A 68 -18.81 3.48 10.54
CA SER A 68 -19.74 2.87 9.57
C SER A 68 -20.01 1.39 9.80
N VAL A 69 -18.99 0.63 10.28
CA VAL A 69 -19.10 -0.83 10.50
C VAL A 69 -19.44 -1.20 11.93
N LEU A 70 -19.47 -0.25 12.85
CA LEU A 70 -19.70 -0.49 14.28
C LEU A 70 -20.94 -1.37 14.57
N PRO A 71 -22.12 -1.16 13.93
CA PRO A 71 -23.28 -2.02 14.12
C PRO A 71 -22.99 -3.48 13.78
N ALA A 72 -22.24 -3.75 12.70
CA ALA A 72 -21.88 -5.11 12.30
C ALA A 72 -20.96 -5.80 13.32
N VAL A 73 -20.04 -5.05 13.91
CA VAL A 73 -19.15 -5.55 14.97
C VAL A 73 -19.96 -5.89 16.23
N VAL A 74 -20.86 -5.02 16.65
CA VAL A 74 -21.59 -5.14 17.90
C VAL A 74 -22.72 -6.17 17.81
N GLU A 75 -23.50 -6.14 16.73
CA GLU A 75 -24.72 -6.94 16.60
C GLU A 75 -24.48 -8.30 15.93
N ARG A 76 -23.55 -8.37 14.98
CA ARG A 76 -23.29 -9.59 14.21
C ARG A 76 -21.98 -10.29 14.55
N GLY A 77 -21.17 -9.69 15.43
CA GLY A 77 -19.90 -10.25 15.87
C GLY A 77 -18.81 -10.30 14.78
N VAL A 78 -18.91 -9.45 13.74
CA VAL A 78 -17.86 -9.31 12.72
C VAL A 78 -16.61 -8.74 13.39
N LYS A 79 -15.47 -9.39 13.19
CA LYS A 79 -14.20 -8.92 13.72
C LYS A 79 -13.44 -8.09 12.68
N ILE A 80 -12.72 -7.05 13.13
CA ILE A 80 -11.96 -6.14 12.27
C ILE A 80 -10.47 -6.34 12.48
N ILE A 81 -9.71 -6.46 11.40
CA ILE A 81 -8.24 -6.51 11.42
C ILE A 81 -7.71 -5.40 10.50
N ALA A 82 -6.89 -4.50 11.03
CA ALA A 82 -6.36 -3.39 10.24
C ALA A 82 -4.92 -3.03 10.63
N ASN A 83 -4.09 -2.70 9.64
CA ASN A 83 -2.77 -2.10 9.86
C ASN A 83 -2.81 -0.56 9.98
N ALA A 84 -4.01 -0.01 10.12
CA ALA A 84 -4.27 1.43 10.18
C ALA A 84 -3.54 2.20 11.29
N GLY A 85 -2.96 1.49 12.26
CA GLY A 85 -2.20 2.08 13.39
C GLY A 85 -0.96 2.85 12.95
N GLY A 86 -0.38 2.51 11.79
CA GLY A 86 0.78 3.21 11.25
C GLY A 86 1.94 3.27 12.25
N VAL A 87 2.41 4.46 12.56
CA VAL A 87 3.47 4.70 13.57
C VAL A 87 2.93 5.03 14.96
N ASN A 88 1.60 4.95 15.15
CA ASN A 88 0.94 5.28 16.41
C ASN A 88 -0.31 4.42 16.68
N PRO A 89 -0.19 3.08 16.74
CA PRO A 89 -1.32 2.20 17.00
C PRO A 89 -2.13 2.54 18.27
N PRO A 90 -1.51 2.97 19.39
CA PRO A 90 -2.26 3.36 20.58
C PRO A 90 -3.18 4.56 20.36
N ALA A 91 -2.74 5.59 19.64
CA ALA A 91 -3.58 6.75 19.33
C ALA A 91 -4.75 6.39 18.40
N CYS A 92 -4.49 5.52 17.42
CA CYS A 92 -5.54 4.96 16.57
C CYS A 92 -6.61 4.25 17.39
N ALA A 93 -6.19 3.37 18.29
CA ALA A 93 -7.10 2.63 19.18
C ALA A 93 -7.92 3.55 20.10
N ALA A 94 -7.30 4.61 20.63
CA ALA A 94 -8.01 5.61 21.44
C ALA A 94 -9.08 6.34 20.62
N ALA A 95 -8.77 6.70 19.36
CA ALA A 95 -9.73 7.34 18.46
C ALA A 95 -10.90 6.42 18.12
N VAL A 96 -10.65 5.13 17.82
CA VAL A 96 -11.69 4.13 17.56
C VAL A 96 -12.58 3.93 18.79
N LYS A 97 -11.97 3.83 19.99
CA LYS A 97 -12.73 3.75 21.24
C LYS A 97 -13.66 4.95 21.44
N ALA A 98 -13.16 6.15 21.20
CA ALA A 98 -13.96 7.37 21.32
C ALA A 98 -15.17 7.38 20.35
N VAL A 99 -15.00 6.86 19.12
CA VAL A 99 -16.11 6.69 18.17
C VAL A 99 -17.15 5.71 18.71
N ALA A 100 -16.72 4.57 19.26
CA ALA A 100 -17.65 3.61 19.84
C ALA A 100 -18.43 4.19 21.02
N GLU A 101 -17.78 4.93 21.91
CA GLU A 101 -18.42 5.60 23.03
C GLU A 101 -19.45 6.65 22.60
N LYS A 102 -19.08 7.48 21.59
CA LYS A 102 -19.97 8.49 20.99
C LYS A 102 -21.23 7.88 20.38
N ASN A 103 -21.10 6.69 19.80
CA ASN A 103 -22.22 5.97 19.15
C ASN A 103 -22.93 4.97 20.09
N GLY A 104 -22.78 5.10 21.41
CA GLY A 104 -23.50 4.32 22.41
C GLY A 104 -23.02 2.89 22.59
N ALA A 105 -21.87 2.52 21.99
CA ALA A 105 -21.29 1.18 22.06
C ALA A 105 -20.12 1.10 23.07
N LYS A 106 -20.18 1.86 24.15
CA LYS A 106 -19.16 1.85 25.21
C LYS A 106 -18.95 0.44 25.77
N GLY A 107 -17.70 -0.03 25.79
CA GLY A 107 -17.34 -1.36 26.28
C GLY A 107 -17.67 -2.52 25.32
N ALA A 108 -18.27 -2.26 24.15
CA ALA A 108 -18.55 -3.29 23.15
C ALA A 108 -17.30 -3.68 22.34
N LEU A 109 -16.33 -2.76 22.22
CA LEU A 109 -15.07 -3.06 21.53
C LEU A 109 -14.00 -3.54 22.52
N ARG A 110 -13.36 -4.64 22.15
CA ARG A 110 -12.11 -5.11 22.73
C ARG A 110 -11.03 -4.94 21.68
N ILE A 111 -10.25 -3.87 21.82
CA ILE A 111 -9.29 -3.46 20.80
C ILE A 111 -7.91 -4.03 21.14
N GLY A 112 -7.43 -4.98 20.32
CA GLY A 112 -6.07 -5.47 20.35
C GLY A 112 -5.15 -4.48 19.66
N VAL A 113 -4.19 -3.96 20.39
CA VAL A 113 -3.17 -3.02 19.88
C VAL A 113 -1.86 -3.76 19.73
N VAL A 114 -1.41 -3.93 18.50
CA VAL A 114 -0.14 -4.58 18.18
C VAL A 114 0.91 -3.51 17.88
N SER A 115 2.05 -3.58 18.56
CA SER A 115 3.18 -2.66 18.44
C SER A 115 4.51 -3.40 18.47
N GLY A 116 5.63 -2.69 18.26
CA GLY A 116 6.97 -3.25 18.29
C GLY A 116 7.62 -3.38 16.91
N ASP A 117 6.91 -3.03 15.85
CA ASP A 117 7.42 -2.90 14.49
C ASP A 117 8.29 -1.65 14.30
N ASP A 118 8.03 -0.58 15.07
CA ASP A 118 8.78 0.69 15.02
C ASP A 118 10.17 0.53 15.63
N LEU A 119 11.20 0.67 14.79
CA LEU A 119 12.61 0.56 15.16
C LEU A 119 13.32 1.92 15.20
N LEU A 120 12.64 3.03 14.85
CA LEU A 120 13.27 4.34 14.69
C LEU A 120 14.08 4.76 15.92
N GLY A 121 13.49 4.64 17.11
CA GLY A 121 14.14 5.00 18.39
C GLY A 121 15.27 4.04 18.84
N ARG A 122 15.45 2.91 18.15
CA ARG A 122 16.42 1.87 18.47
C ARG A 122 17.53 1.73 17.44
N LEU A 123 17.49 2.49 16.34
CA LEU A 123 18.42 2.31 15.22
C LEU A 123 19.88 2.36 15.62
N ASP A 124 20.28 3.35 16.45
CA ASP A 124 21.67 3.48 16.88
C ASP A 124 22.11 2.30 17.75
N GLN A 125 21.23 1.82 18.64
CA GLN A 125 21.48 0.63 19.44
C GLN A 125 21.64 -0.63 18.56
N LEU A 126 20.78 -0.79 17.55
CA LEU A 126 20.82 -1.92 16.63
C LEU A 126 22.09 -1.91 15.79
N ILE A 127 22.47 -0.75 15.26
CA ILE A 127 23.71 -0.59 14.48
C ILE A 127 24.94 -0.92 15.37
N ALA A 128 24.97 -0.40 16.58
CA ALA A 128 26.07 -0.69 17.54
C ALA A 128 26.11 -2.16 17.96
N ALA A 129 24.99 -2.86 17.96
CA ALA A 129 24.88 -4.29 18.25
C ALA A 129 25.26 -5.20 17.04
N GLY A 130 25.70 -4.62 15.92
CA GLY A 130 26.17 -5.37 14.76
C GLY A 130 25.09 -5.62 13.70
N HIS A 131 23.94 -4.93 13.75
CA HIS A 131 22.91 -4.96 12.73
C HIS A 131 23.01 -3.72 11.82
N PRO A 132 23.76 -3.76 10.71
CA PRO A 132 24.04 -2.58 9.89
C PRO A 132 22.82 -2.05 9.14
N LEU A 133 21.72 -2.83 9.08
CA LEU A 133 20.53 -2.53 8.28
C LEU A 133 20.92 -2.14 6.84
N ALA A 134 21.81 -2.95 6.26
CA ALA A 134 22.33 -2.71 4.93
C ALA A 134 21.20 -2.71 3.89
N ASN A 135 21.29 -1.80 2.94
CA ASN A 135 20.36 -1.70 1.83
C ASN A 135 20.39 -3.00 1.01
N MET A 136 19.23 -3.59 0.79
CA MET A 136 19.11 -4.87 0.07
C MET A 136 19.54 -4.80 -1.39
N GLU A 137 19.52 -3.60 -2.00
CA GLU A 137 19.86 -3.40 -3.41
C GLU A 137 21.33 -2.99 -3.60
N THR A 138 21.84 -2.12 -2.72
CA THR A 138 23.19 -1.55 -2.88
C THR A 138 24.23 -2.18 -1.95
N GLY A 139 23.80 -2.83 -0.87
CA GLY A 139 24.70 -3.37 0.17
C GLY A 139 25.24 -2.31 1.13
N GLU A 140 24.95 -1.03 0.94
CA GLU A 140 25.44 0.06 1.76
C GLU A 140 24.85 0.04 3.19
N PRO A 141 25.60 0.39 4.24
CA PRO A 141 25.09 0.41 5.61
C PRO A 141 24.17 1.63 5.84
N LEU A 142 23.14 1.47 6.68
CA LEU A 142 22.18 2.53 7.01
C LEU A 142 22.85 3.78 7.62
N SER A 143 24.04 3.64 8.21
CA SER A 143 24.80 4.76 8.78
C SER A 143 25.06 5.90 7.80
N LEU A 144 25.08 5.64 6.48
CA LEU A 144 25.25 6.67 5.43
C LEU A 144 24.08 7.67 5.35
N VAL A 145 22.92 7.29 5.81
CA VAL A 145 21.70 8.12 5.74
C VAL A 145 21.01 8.28 7.10
N ARG A 146 21.65 7.80 8.19
CA ARG A 146 21.06 7.69 9.52
C ARG A 146 20.51 9.01 10.06
N ASP A 147 21.21 10.10 9.85
CA ASP A 147 20.85 11.47 10.27
C ASP A 147 19.58 12.01 9.55
N ARG A 148 19.24 11.40 8.42
CA ARG A 148 18.09 11.79 7.57
C ARG A 148 16.92 10.83 7.68
N VAL A 149 17.03 9.74 8.46
CA VAL A 149 15.95 8.75 8.61
C VAL A 149 14.72 9.38 9.24
N LEU A 150 13.57 9.12 8.65
CA LEU A 150 12.25 9.58 9.08
C LEU A 150 11.48 8.47 9.80
N SER A 151 11.48 7.26 9.26
CA SER A 151 10.76 6.11 9.80
C SER A 151 11.55 4.84 9.55
N ALA A 152 11.40 3.85 10.43
CA ALA A 152 11.99 2.52 10.27
C ALA A 152 11.08 1.49 10.93
N ASN A 153 10.42 0.68 10.12
CA ASN A 153 9.42 -0.27 10.61
C ASN A 153 9.69 -1.67 10.06
N ALA A 154 9.72 -2.66 10.94
CA ALA A 154 9.82 -4.06 10.56
C ALA A 154 8.45 -4.57 10.09
N TYR A 155 8.45 -5.39 9.03
CA TYR A 155 7.26 -6.11 8.60
C TYR A 155 7.03 -7.28 9.55
N ILE A 156 6.10 -7.13 10.50
CA ILE A 156 5.73 -8.19 11.42
C ILE A 156 4.74 -9.14 10.76
N GLY A 157 4.73 -10.40 11.23
CA GLY A 157 3.82 -11.44 10.74
C GLY A 157 2.51 -11.51 11.49
N SER A 158 1.82 -12.62 11.33
CA SER A 158 0.48 -12.88 11.89
C SER A 158 0.47 -13.16 13.39
N GLU A 159 1.56 -13.64 13.98
CA GLU A 159 1.59 -14.13 15.37
C GLU A 159 0.98 -13.14 16.39
N PRO A 160 1.35 -11.84 16.42
CA PRO A 160 0.77 -10.92 17.39
C PRO A 160 -0.72 -10.62 17.12
N ILE A 161 -1.18 -10.74 15.86
CA ILE A 161 -2.60 -10.59 15.54
C ILE A 161 -3.38 -11.81 16.09
N VAL A 162 -2.84 -13.02 15.92
CA VAL A 162 -3.40 -14.27 16.50
C VAL A 162 -3.45 -14.18 18.02
N GLU A 163 -2.40 -13.65 18.67
CA GLU A 163 -2.37 -13.41 20.11
C GLU A 163 -3.48 -12.45 20.54
N ALA A 164 -3.67 -11.32 19.82
CA ALA A 164 -4.73 -10.36 20.13
C ALA A 164 -6.13 -11.00 20.03
N LEU A 165 -6.37 -11.78 18.97
CA LEU A 165 -7.62 -12.54 18.78
C LEU A 165 -7.81 -13.56 19.90
N GLY A 166 -6.75 -14.28 20.30
CA GLY A 166 -6.77 -15.23 21.42
C GLY A 166 -7.08 -14.58 22.76
N LYS A 167 -6.69 -13.32 22.97
CA LYS A 167 -7.07 -12.49 24.13
C LYS A 167 -8.50 -11.94 24.02
N GLY A 168 -9.25 -12.30 22.98
CA GLY A 168 -10.66 -11.94 22.77
C GLY A 168 -10.88 -10.58 22.13
N ALA A 169 -9.89 -10.02 21.44
CA ALA A 169 -10.09 -8.79 20.66
C ALA A 169 -11.10 -9.02 19.52
N ASN A 170 -12.02 -8.07 19.32
CA ASN A 170 -12.91 -8.02 18.16
C ASN A 170 -12.52 -6.95 17.16
N VAL A 171 -11.58 -6.08 17.52
CA VAL A 171 -10.87 -5.16 16.63
C VAL A 171 -9.38 -5.32 16.89
N VAL A 172 -8.56 -5.54 15.86
CA VAL A 172 -7.10 -5.59 15.99
C VAL A 172 -6.50 -4.49 15.13
N ILE A 173 -5.67 -3.66 15.74
CA ILE A 173 -4.98 -2.54 15.10
C ILE A 173 -3.49 -2.78 15.20
N THR A 174 -2.80 -2.83 14.06
CA THR A 174 -1.34 -3.02 14.01
C THR A 174 -0.63 -1.77 13.48
N GLY A 175 0.67 -1.67 13.74
CA GLY A 175 1.60 -0.90 12.96
C GLY A 175 1.92 -1.59 11.63
N ARG A 176 3.17 -1.53 11.16
CA ARG A 176 3.56 -2.19 9.90
C ARG A 176 3.58 -3.71 10.07
N SER A 177 2.64 -4.38 9.45
CA SER A 177 2.61 -5.83 9.27
C SER A 177 2.75 -6.18 7.79
N THR A 178 2.97 -7.44 7.46
CA THR A 178 2.74 -7.87 6.08
C THR A 178 1.24 -7.81 5.78
N ASP A 179 0.90 -7.36 4.58
CA ASP A 179 -0.49 -7.11 4.18
C ASP A 179 -1.29 -8.42 4.20
N THR A 180 -0.67 -9.49 3.72
CA THR A 180 -1.20 -10.87 3.76
C THR A 180 -1.50 -11.38 5.18
N ALA A 181 -0.80 -10.89 6.22
CA ALA A 181 -1.02 -11.31 7.59
C ALA A 181 -2.40 -10.90 8.13
N LEU A 182 -3.01 -9.84 7.58
CA LEU A 182 -4.34 -9.37 7.97
C LEU A 182 -5.43 -10.41 7.66
N THR A 183 -5.22 -11.22 6.63
CA THR A 183 -6.11 -12.34 6.24
C THR A 183 -5.68 -13.66 6.85
N MET A 184 -4.37 -13.94 6.86
CA MET A 184 -3.85 -15.22 7.35
C MET A 184 -4.05 -15.39 8.85
N ALA A 185 -3.91 -14.32 9.64
CA ALA A 185 -4.06 -14.39 11.10
C ALA A 185 -5.46 -14.83 11.55
N PRO A 186 -6.58 -14.29 11.04
CA PRO A 186 -7.91 -14.82 11.29
C PRO A 186 -8.05 -16.32 11.00
N LEU A 187 -7.55 -16.78 9.85
CA LEU A 187 -7.64 -18.17 9.46
C LEU A 187 -6.83 -19.07 10.40
N ARG A 188 -5.60 -18.67 10.71
CA ARG A 188 -4.73 -19.37 11.67
C ARG A 188 -5.39 -19.46 13.05
N HIS A 189 -6.03 -18.39 13.52
CA HIS A 189 -6.74 -18.36 14.81
C HIS A 189 -7.94 -19.31 14.83
N GLU A 190 -8.84 -19.20 13.85
CA GLU A 190 -10.09 -19.96 13.83
C GLU A 190 -9.89 -21.47 13.57
N PHE A 191 -8.87 -21.81 12.76
CA PHE A 191 -8.55 -23.20 12.44
C PHE A 191 -7.48 -23.82 13.34
N ALA A 192 -6.92 -23.03 14.26
CA ALA A 192 -5.85 -23.44 15.16
C ALA A 192 -4.63 -24.01 14.40
N TRP A 193 -4.26 -23.43 13.27
CA TRP A 193 -3.09 -23.86 12.50
C TRP A 193 -1.81 -23.66 13.31
N GLY A 194 -1.06 -24.75 13.48
CA GLY A 194 0.19 -24.74 14.21
C GLY A 194 1.29 -23.96 13.49
N ALA A 195 2.34 -23.62 14.23
CA ALA A 195 3.48 -22.87 13.68
C ALA A 195 4.26 -23.60 12.57
N THR A 196 4.06 -24.91 12.42
CA THR A 196 4.69 -25.77 11.40
C THR A 196 3.70 -26.29 10.35
N SER A 197 2.47 -25.78 10.35
CA SER A 197 1.45 -26.10 9.33
C SER A 197 1.73 -25.32 8.04
N TRP A 198 2.88 -25.54 7.44
CA TRP A 198 3.43 -24.68 6.37
C TRP A 198 2.48 -24.54 5.18
N ASP A 199 1.84 -25.62 4.72
CA ASP A 199 0.91 -25.56 3.59
C ASP A 199 -0.32 -24.71 3.91
N GLN A 200 -0.90 -24.86 5.12
CA GLN A 200 -2.06 -24.06 5.54
C GLN A 200 -1.68 -22.59 5.78
N LEU A 201 -0.51 -22.31 6.38
CA LEU A 201 -0.03 -20.95 6.56
C LEU A 201 0.23 -20.28 5.18
N ALA A 202 0.82 -21.01 4.24
CA ALA A 202 1.00 -20.53 2.87
C ALA A 202 -0.35 -20.26 2.18
N ALA A 203 -1.35 -21.12 2.39
CA ALA A 203 -2.70 -20.88 1.88
C ALA A 203 -3.32 -19.61 2.44
N GLY A 204 -3.13 -19.33 3.73
CA GLY A 204 -3.55 -18.06 4.34
C GLY A 204 -2.85 -16.84 3.75
N ILE A 205 -1.55 -16.95 3.43
CA ILE A 205 -0.77 -15.90 2.74
C ILE A 205 -1.31 -15.67 1.33
N VAL A 206 -1.53 -16.74 0.56
CA VAL A 206 -2.08 -16.63 -0.80
C VAL A 206 -3.48 -16.03 -0.79
N ALA A 207 -4.33 -16.42 0.16
CA ALA A 207 -5.66 -15.82 0.34
C ALA A 207 -5.54 -14.31 0.61
N GLY A 208 -4.60 -13.90 1.48
CA GLY A 208 -4.30 -12.50 1.76
C GLY A 208 -3.85 -11.75 0.51
N HIS A 209 -2.87 -12.26 -0.20
CA HIS A 209 -2.35 -11.67 -1.43
C HIS A 209 -3.43 -11.46 -2.51
N ILE A 210 -4.40 -12.36 -2.61
CA ILE A 210 -5.50 -12.23 -3.57
C ILE A 210 -6.45 -11.08 -3.19
N ILE A 211 -6.69 -10.82 -1.91
CA ILE A 211 -7.72 -9.86 -1.50
C ILE A 211 -7.18 -8.54 -0.95
N GLU A 212 -5.88 -8.43 -0.66
CA GLU A 212 -5.27 -7.23 -0.05
C GLU A 212 -5.44 -5.95 -0.89
N CYS A 213 -5.41 -6.08 -2.24
CA CYS A 213 -5.57 -4.95 -3.15
C CYS A 213 -7.04 -4.60 -3.45
N GLY A 214 -7.98 -4.88 -2.54
CA GLY A 214 -9.38 -4.50 -2.67
C GLY A 214 -10.03 -5.03 -3.94
N ALA A 215 -10.69 -4.18 -4.72
CA ALA A 215 -11.45 -4.55 -5.90
C ALA A 215 -10.61 -5.07 -7.09
N GLN A 216 -9.28 -5.06 -7.02
CA GLN A 216 -8.42 -5.50 -8.14
C GLN A 216 -8.71 -6.96 -8.53
N CYS A 217 -8.81 -7.86 -7.57
CA CYS A 217 -9.19 -9.25 -7.80
C CYS A 217 -10.61 -9.41 -8.38
N SER A 218 -11.48 -8.44 -8.20
CA SER A 218 -12.85 -8.43 -8.74
C SER A 218 -12.96 -7.71 -10.10
N GLY A 219 -11.83 -7.48 -10.78
CA GLY A 219 -11.77 -6.91 -12.12
C GLY A 219 -11.44 -5.41 -12.15
N GLY A 220 -11.25 -4.76 -11.02
CA GLY A 220 -10.60 -3.45 -10.97
C GLY A 220 -9.18 -3.54 -11.55
N ASN A 221 -8.79 -2.61 -12.40
CA ASN A 221 -7.48 -2.62 -13.07
C ASN A 221 -7.16 -3.91 -13.86
N CYS A 222 -8.17 -4.67 -14.28
CA CYS A 222 -8.02 -5.89 -15.07
C CYS A 222 -7.37 -5.57 -16.44
N LEU A 223 -6.30 -6.26 -16.79
CA LEU A 223 -5.59 -6.08 -18.06
C LEU A 223 -6.28 -6.84 -19.21
N TYR A 224 -6.76 -8.04 -18.92
CA TYR A 224 -7.45 -8.89 -19.89
C TYR A 224 -8.93 -8.53 -19.91
N ASP A 225 -9.47 -8.35 -21.08
CA ASP A 225 -10.90 -8.12 -21.34
C ASP A 225 -11.60 -7.13 -20.38
N TRP A 226 -10.92 -6.06 -19.99
CA TRP A 226 -11.43 -5.04 -19.06
C TRP A 226 -12.77 -4.42 -19.53
N ARG A 227 -13.04 -4.43 -20.86
CA ARG A 227 -14.29 -3.94 -21.45
C ARG A 227 -15.50 -4.79 -21.08
N SER A 228 -15.31 -6.07 -20.75
CA SER A 228 -16.38 -6.98 -20.37
C SER A 228 -16.66 -7.00 -18.86
N ILE A 229 -15.85 -6.29 -18.05
CA ILE A 229 -16.08 -6.21 -16.62
C ILE A 229 -17.31 -5.32 -16.37
N PRO A 230 -18.39 -5.85 -15.75
CA PRO A 230 -19.62 -5.10 -15.58
C PRO A 230 -19.53 -4.10 -14.44
N ASP A 231 -20.21 -2.96 -14.58
CA ASP A 231 -20.53 -2.01 -13.51
C ASP A 231 -19.35 -1.71 -12.54
N LEU A 232 -18.23 -1.22 -13.09
CA LEU A 232 -17.06 -0.86 -12.30
C LEU A 232 -17.33 0.27 -11.30
N ALA A 233 -18.37 1.09 -11.52
CA ALA A 233 -18.77 2.13 -10.57
C ALA A 233 -19.32 1.57 -9.24
N ASN A 234 -19.82 0.32 -9.28
CA ASN A 234 -20.33 -0.41 -8.12
C ASN A 234 -19.53 -1.71 -7.87
N VAL A 235 -18.24 -1.69 -8.17
CA VAL A 235 -17.41 -2.89 -8.07
C VAL A 235 -17.46 -3.49 -6.67
N GLY A 236 -17.72 -4.80 -6.61
CA GLY A 236 -17.73 -5.57 -5.36
C GLY A 236 -16.30 -5.91 -4.93
N TYR A 237 -15.98 -5.67 -3.67
CA TYR A 237 -14.70 -6.11 -3.11
C TYR A 237 -14.72 -7.61 -2.85
N PRO A 238 -13.57 -8.29 -2.96
CA PRO A 238 -13.49 -9.72 -2.79
C PRO A 238 -13.60 -10.15 -1.33
N LEU A 239 -14.02 -11.40 -1.15
CA LEU A 239 -13.89 -12.13 0.08
C LEU A 239 -13.40 -13.55 -0.19
N VAL A 240 -12.79 -14.19 0.80
CA VAL A 240 -12.41 -15.59 0.75
C VAL A 240 -13.28 -16.41 1.70
N GLU A 241 -13.72 -17.58 1.23
CA GLU A 241 -14.37 -18.62 2.03
C GLU A 241 -13.36 -19.75 2.23
N ALA A 242 -12.61 -19.70 3.34
CA ALA A 242 -11.51 -20.62 3.61
C ALA A 242 -11.96 -21.83 4.44
N LYS A 243 -11.30 -22.98 4.22
CA LYS A 243 -11.51 -24.23 4.95
C LYS A 243 -10.29 -24.62 5.77
N PRO A 244 -10.44 -25.50 6.79
CA PRO A 244 -9.33 -25.92 7.66
C PRO A 244 -8.16 -26.59 6.95
N ASP A 245 -8.41 -27.20 5.79
CA ASP A 245 -7.39 -27.88 4.96
C ASP A 245 -6.53 -26.93 4.14
N GLY A 246 -6.82 -25.61 4.15
CA GLY A 246 -6.12 -24.58 3.40
C GLY A 246 -6.71 -24.30 2.01
N THR A 247 -7.73 -25.05 1.56
CA THR A 247 -8.46 -24.70 0.34
C THR A 247 -9.40 -23.52 0.62
N PHE A 248 -9.61 -22.66 -0.38
CA PHE A 248 -10.53 -21.55 -0.25
C PHE A 248 -11.17 -21.17 -1.59
N VAL A 249 -12.33 -20.54 -1.51
CA VAL A 249 -13.02 -19.93 -2.66
C VAL A 249 -12.90 -18.42 -2.57
N VAL A 250 -12.47 -17.79 -3.64
CA VAL A 250 -12.53 -16.33 -3.82
C VAL A 250 -13.88 -16.00 -4.44
N THR A 251 -14.58 -15.03 -3.87
CA THR A 251 -15.89 -14.57 -4.34
C THR A 251 -16.13 -13.11 -3.97
N LYS A 252 -17.31 -12.59 -4.26
CA LYS A 252 -17.80 -11.27 -3.85
C LYS A 252 -19.28 -11.34 -3.47
N HIS A 253 -19.78 -10.31 -2.80
CA HIS A 253 -21.20 -10.25 -2.49
C HIS A 253 -22.07 -10.13 -3.77
N PRO A 254 -23.27 -10.73 -3.77
CA PRO A 254 -24.22 -10.59 -4.88
C PRO A 254 -24.66 -9.12 -5.04
N ASN A 255 -25.21 -8.80 -6.22
CA ASN A 255 -25.71 -7.45 -6.57
C ASN A 255 -24.63 -6.35 -6.54
N THR A 256 -23.38 -6.72 -6.72
CA THR A 256 -22.25 -5.82 -6.91
C THR A 256 -21.69 -5.98 -8.33
N GLY A 257 -21.12 -4.90 -8.86
CA GLY A 257 -20.38 -4.93 -10.12
C GLY A 257 -19.05 -5.68 -10.02
N GLY A 258 -18.26 -5.62 -11.08
CA GLY A 258 -17.05 -6.41 -11.17
C GLY A 258 -17.29 -7.88 -11.49
N ARG A 259 -16.22 -8.65 -11.56
CA ARG A 259 -16.25 -10.09 -11.84
C ARG A 259 -15.11 -10.80 -11.12
N VAL A 260 -15.44 -11.86 -10.40
CA VAL A 260 -14.44 -12.81 -9.86
C VAL A 260 -14.37 -14.01 -10.80
N SER A 261 -13.24 -14.18 -11.47
CA SER A 261 -13.02 -15.25 -12.45
C SER A 261 -11.60 -15.83 -12.31
N VAL A 262 -11.37 -16.98 -12.92
CA VAL A 262 -10.02 -17.56 -12.99
C VAL A 262 -9.02 -16.51 -13.49
N GLN A 263 -9.41 -15.71 -14.50
CA GLN A 263 -8.56 -14.68 -15.07
C GLN A 263 -8.22 -13.58 -14.06
N THR A 264 -9.21 -12.98 -13.39
CA THR A 264 -8.98 -11.88 -12.45
C THR A 264 -8.19 -12.32 -11.21
N VAL A 265 -8.45 -13.55 -10.73
CA VAL A 265 -7.67 -14.14 -9.63
C VAL A 265 -6.23 -14.44 -10.06
N SER A 266 -6.03 -14.95 -11.30
CA SER A 266 -4.67 -15.21 -11.82
C SER A 266 -3.88 -13.92 -12.03
N GLU A 267 -4.51 -12.85 -12.52
CA GLU A 267 -3.86 -11.53 -12.63
C GLU A 267 -3.39 -11.02 -11.26
N GLN A 268 -4.22 -11.19 -10.22
CA GLN A 268 -3.84 -10.80 -8.86
C GLN A 268 -2.71 -11.69 -8.31
N LEU A 269 -2.71 -12.98 -8.59
CA LEU A 269 -1.65 -13.90 -8.13
C LEU A 269 -0.27 -13.53 -8.68
N VAL A 270 -0.19 -12.95 -9.88
CA VAL A 270 1.09 -12.52 -10.48
C VAL A 270 1.40 -11.03 -10.23
N TYR A 271 0.49 -10.30 -9.60
CA TYR A 271 0.68 -8.90 -9.27
C TYR A 271 1.78 -8.73 -8.20
N GLU A 272 2.72 -7.81 -8.43
CA GLU A 272 3.87 -7.56 -7.54
C GLU A 272 4.70 -8.83 -7.21
N MET A 273 4.68 -9.83 -8.09
CA MET A 273 5.36 -11.09 -7.88
C MET A 273 6.84 -11.00 -8.27
N GLY A 274 7.71 -11.35 -7.31
CA GLY A 274 9.14 -11.57 -7.55
C GLY A 274 9.41 -13.01 -7.99
N ASP A 275 10.12 -13.79 -7.16
CA ASP A 275 10.30 -15.23 -7.39
C ASP A 275 9.06 -16.02 -6.96
N PRO A 276 8.29 -16.60 -7.90
CA PRO A 276 7.08 -17.34 -7.56
C PRO A 276 7.34 -18.62 -6.77
N HIS A 277 8.55 -19.19 -6.82
CA HIS A 277 8.92 -20.33 -5.98
C HIS A 277 9.18 -19.97 -4.53
N SER A 278 9.31 -18.68 -4.21
CA SER A 278 9.76 -18.20 -2.91
C SER A 278 9.15 -16.86 -2.54
N TYR A 279 7.84 -16.83 -2.32
CA TYR A 279 7.15 -15.67 -1.76
C TYR A 279 7.40 -15.63 -0.25
N ILE A 280 8.39 -14.81 0.15
CA ILE A 280 8.91 -14.78 1.51
C ILE A 280 8.06 -13.87 2.39
N THR A 281 7.53 -14.44 3.49
CA THR A 281 6.88 -13.69 4.56
C THR A 281 7.49 -14.01 5.93
N PRO A 282 7.19 -13.24 6.97
CA PRO A 282 7.63 -13.59 8.33
C PRO A 282 7.12 -14.94 8.82
N ASP A 283 6.00 -15.42 8.31
CA ASP A 283 5.29 -16.59 8.82
C ASP A 283 5.65 -17.87 8.08
N VAL A 284 5.86 -17.78 6.77
CA VAL A 284 6.06 -18.90 5.86
C VAL A 284 6.64 -18.43 4.54
N ILE A 285 7.32 -19.28 3.79
CA ILE A 285 7.64 -19.08 2.38
C ILE A 285 6.60 -19.85 1.57
N ALA A 286 5.79 -19.16 0.78
CA ALA A 286 4.78 -19.77 -0.07
C ALA A 286 5.33 -20.02 -1.50
N ASP A 287 5.00 -21.19 -2.05
CA ASP A 287 5.35 -21.57 -3.42
C ASP A 287 4.12 -21.35 -4.33
N PHE A 288 4.11 -20.23 -5.06
CA PHE A 288 3.02 -19.84 -5.94
C PHE A 288 2.93 -20.71 -7.20
N THR A 289 3.98 -21.45 -7.55
CA THR A 289 4.00 -22.34 -8.73
C THR A 289 3.17 -23.60 -8.54
N THR A 290 2.80 -23.91 -7.30
CA THR A 290 1.98 -25.08 -6.95
C THR A 290 0.49 -24.80 -6.96
N ILE A 291 0.08 -23.53 -7.09
CA ILE A 291 -1.30 -23.08 -6.96
C ILE A 291 -2.16 -23.60 -8.13
N SER A 292 -3.29 -24.16 -7.80
CA SER A 292 -4.35 -24.53 -8.74
C SER A 292 -5.53 -23.57 -8.57
N VAL A 293 -5.98 -23.00 -9.68
CA VAL A 293 -7.11 -22.06 -9.77
C VAL A 293 -8.17 -22.65 -10.67
N ALA A 294 -9.40 -22.82 -10.18
CA ALA A 294 -10.48 -23.43 -10.94
C ALA A 294 -11.81 -22.70 -10.71
N ARG A 295 -12.67 -22.66 -11.74
CA ARG A 295 -14.02 -22.13 -11.59
C ARG A 295 -14.86 -22.98 -10.64
N ASP A 296 -15.52 -22.33 -9.67
CA ASP A 296 -16.44 -22.96 -8.69
C ASP A 296 -17.89 -22.42 -8.82
N GLY A 297 -18.19 -21.73 -9.91
CA GLY A 297 -19.49 -21.11 -10.17
C GLY A 297 -19.34 -19.69 -10.71
N ASP A 298 -20.45 -18.97 -10.75
CA ASP A 298 -20.44 -17.55 -11.17
C ASP A 298 -19.88 -16.69 -10.02
N ASP A 299 -18.92 -15.83 -10.34
CA ASP A 299 -18.15 -15.05 -9.37
C ASP A 299 -17.52 -15.89 -8.23
N ARG A 300 -17.16 -17.15 -8.54
CA ARG A 300 -16.57 -18.09 -7.56
C ARG A 300 -15.39 -18.81 -8.19
N VAL A 301 -14.25 -18.76 -7.49
CA VAL A 301 -13.00 -19.37 -7.95
C VAL A 301 -12.37 -20.15 -6.79
N LEU A 302 -12.23 -21.46 -6.99
CA LEU A 302 -11.54 -22.34 -6.05
C LEU A 302 -10.02 -22.21 -6.23
N VAL A 303 -9.33 -22.00 -5.10
CA VAL A 303 -7.86 -21.97 -5.03
C VAL A 303 -7.38 -23.09 -4.11
N SER A 304 -6.41 -23.87 -4.58
CA SER A 304 -5.93 -25.07 -3.87
C SER A 304 -4.50 -25.44 -4.29
N GLY A 305 -3.95 -26.52 -3.74
CA GLY A 305 -2.63 -27.06 -4.13
C GLY A 305 -1.43 -26.31 -3.54
N ILE A 306 -1.66 -25.29 -2.72
CA ILE A 306 -0.64 -24.38 -2.20
C ILE A 306 0.33 -25.13 -1.28
N LYS A 307 1.64 -24.90 -1.48
CA LYS A 307 2.71 -25.45 -0.68
C LYS A 307 3.49 -24.38 0.05
N GLY A 308 3.90 -24.69 1.28
CA GLY A 308 4.68 -23.82 2.13
C GLY A 308 6.01 -24.43 2.58
N LYS A 309 6.98 -23.56 2.89
CA LYS A 309 8.28 -23.90 3.46
C LYS A 309 8.51 -23.09 4.73
N PRO A 310 9.39 -23.53 5.65
CA PRO A 310 9.75 -22.75 6.82
C PRO A 310 10.17 -21.32 6.44
N PRO A 311 9.79 -20.29 7.24
CA PRO A 311 10.19 -18.91 6.97
C PRO A 311 11.69 -18.71 7.22
N THR A 312 12.24 -17.60 6.72
CA THR A 312 13.59 -17.16 7.03
C THR A 312 13.69 -16.67 8.48
N ASP A 313 14.90 -16.48 8.97
CA ASP A 313 15.20 -15.86 10.27
C ASP A 313 15.21 -14.33 10.24
N LYS A 314 14.91 -13.72 9.09
CA LYS A 314 14.93 -12.28 8.87
C LYS A 314 13.52 -11.69 8.75
N LEU A 315 13.44 -10.39 9.08
CA LEU A 315 12.31 -9.53 8.72
C LEU A 315 12.79 -8.44 7.77
N LYS A 316 11.96 -8.08 6.81
CA LYS A 316 12.15 -6.87 6.01
C LYS A 316 11.92 -5.66 6.91
N VAL A 317 12.75 -4.62 6.75
CA VAL A 317 12.59 -3.33 7.39
C VAL A 317 12.41 -2.27 6.31
N SER A 318 11.29 -1.56 6.37
CA SER A 318 11.04 -0.38 5.56
C SER A 318 11.63 0.82 6.27
N VAL A 319 12.68 1.41 5.71
CA VAL A 319 13.23 2.67 6.20
C VAL A 319 12.97 3.76 5.18
N ALA A 320 12.48 4.90 5.64
CA ALA A 320 12.31 6.09 4.82
C ALA A 320 13.26 7.20 5.32
N TYR A 321 13.88 7.93 4.38
CA TYR A 321 14.80 9.01 4.72
C TYR A 321 14.65 10.23 3.80
N ARG A 322 14.99 11.43 4.28
CA ARG A 322 14.97 12.66 3.50
C ARG A 322 16.07 12.64 2.44
N ALA A 323 15.69 12.88 1.18
CA ALA A 323 16.59 12.79 0.03
C ALA A 323 16.57 14.06 -0.84
N GLY A 324 16.41 15.22 -0.22
CA GLY A 324 16.39 16.50 -0.91
C GLY A 324 14.99 16.96 -1.32
N PHE A 325 14.92 17.73 -2.39
CA PHE A 325 13.71 18.40 -2.86
C PHE A 325 13.52 18.22 -4.36
N LYS A 326 12.27 18.25 -4.80
CA LYS A 326 11.87 18.24 -6.21
C LYS A 326 10.82 19.30 -6.49
N ALA A 327 10.71 19.67 -7.75
CA ALA A 327 9.55 20.38 -8.27
C ALA A 327 9.29 19.93 -9.71
N VAL A 328 8.01 19.89 -10.11
CA VAL A 328 7.59 19.50 -11.46
C VAL A 328 6.69 20.59 -12.01
N GLY A 329 7.06 21.13 -13.18
CA GLY A 329 6.24 22.05 -13.95
C GLY A 329 5.70 21.40 -15.21
N THR A 330 4.50 21.79 -15.62
CA THR A 330 3.85 21.27 -16.84
C THR A 330 3.33 22.40 -17.71
N LEU A 331 3.44 22.21 -19.03
CA LEU A 331 2.83 23.05 -20.07
C LEU A 331 2.29 22.14 -21.17
N VAL A 332 1.17 22.49 -21.77
CA VAL A 332 0.59 21.73 -22.88
C VAL A 332 0.75 22.53 -24.16
N TYR A 333 1.31 21.91 -25.20
CA TYR A 333 1.43 22.45 -26.55
C TYR A 333 0.48 21.71 -27.48
N VAL A 334 -0.23 22.45 -28.33
CA VAL A 334 -1.25 21.88 -29.21
C VAL A 334 -0.81 21.94 -30.67
N TRP A 335 -1.50 21.14 -31.51
CA TRP A 335 -1.30 21.10 -32.96
C TRP A 335 -1.30 22.52 -33.62
N PRO A 336 -0.57 22.75 -34.74
CA PRO A 336 0.39 21.82 -35.34
C PRO A 336 1.72 21.79 -34.58
N ASP A 337 2.53 20.77 -34.85
CA ASP A 337 3.90 20.61 -34.32
C ASP A 337 4.01 20.58 -32.78
N ALA A 338 3.01 19.98 -32.12
CA ALA A 338 2.93 19.97 -30.66
C ALA A 338 4.21 19.43 -29.99
N LEU A 339 4.74 18.31 -30.51
CA LEU A 339 5.97 17.70 -29.97
C LEU A 339 7.19 18.60 -30.18
N GLU A 340 7.35 19.20 -31.37
CA GLU A 340 8.48 20.08 -31.69
C GLU A 340 8.48 21.34 -30.82
N LYS A 341 7.29 21.92 -30.57
CA LYS A 341 7.11 23.05 -29.66
C LYS A 341 7.48 22.70 -28.23
N ALA A 342 7.01 21.52 -27.73
CA ALA A 342 7.37 21.05 -26.41
C ALA A 342 8.88 20.82 -26.25
N GLN A 343 9.53 20.26 -27.28
CA GLN A 343 10.99 20.09 -27.32
C GLN A 343 11.74 21.41 -27.34
N LEU A 344 11.23 22.41 -28.08
CA LEU A 344 11.82 23.77 -28.09
C LEU A 344 11.67 24.42 -26.70
N ALA A 345 10.54 24.28 -26.05
CA ALA A 345 10.33 24.79 -24.71
C ALA A 345 11.27 24.13 -23.66
N ASP A 346 11.54 22.84 -23.76
CA ASP A 346 12.54 22.15 -22.95
C ASP A 346 13.94 22.77 -23.16
N ARG A 347 14.36 22.96 -24.40
CA ARG A 347 15.67 23.59 -24.69
C ARG A 347 15.77 24.99 -24.11
N ILE A 348 14.76 25.85 -24.33
CA ILE A 348 14.71 27.21 -23.78
C ILE A 348 14.85 27.19 -22.27
N LEU A 349 14.11 26.31 -21.60
CA LEU A 349 14.13 26.22 -20.14
C LEU A 349 15.52 25.80 -19.64
N ARG A 350 16.13 24.78 -20.22
CA ARG A 350 17.50 24.32 -19.86
C ARG A 350 18.53 25.42 -20.02
N GLU A 351 18.52 26.17 -21.17
CA GLU A 351 19.42 27.29 -21.37
C GLU A 351 19.23 28.42 -20.34
N ARG A 352 17.97 28.69 -19.95
CA ARG A 352 17.68 29.67 -18.89
C ARG A 352 18.23 29.26 -17.56
N LEU A 353 18.03 27.97 -17.18
CA LEU A 353 18.56 27.44 -15.93
C LEU A 353 20.08 27.51 -15.89
N ASP A 354 20.75 27.21 -16.99
CA ASP A 354 22.21 27.37 -17.14
C ASP A 354 22.69 28.79 -16.98
N ARG A 355 22.05 29.76 -17.66
CA ARG A 355 22.37 31.20 -17.56
C ARG A 355 22.16 31.72 -16.13
N LEU A 356 21.22 31.16 -15.38
CA LEU A 356 20.98 31.49 -13.97
C LEU A 356 21.95 30.81 -13.00
N GLY A 357 22.84 29.95 -13.50
CA GLY A 357 23.78 29.19 -12.70
C GLY A 357 23.13 28.11 -11.81
N LEU A 358 21.87 27.74 -12.08
CA LEU A 358 21.17 26.73 -11.31
C LEU A 358 21.67 25.33 -11.66
N ARG A 359 22.05 24.55 -10.65
CA ARG A 359 22.53 23.18 -10.80
C ARG A 359 21.63 22.23 -10.02
N PHE A 360 21.29 21.11 -10.64
CA PHE A 360 20.41 20.08 -10.08
C PHE A 360 21.11 18.73 -10.14
N GLU A 361 20.82 17.86 -9.19
CA GLU A 361 21.28 16.45 -9.23
C GLU A 361 20.69 15.73 -10.43
N ARG A 362 19.43 16.04 -10.76
CA ARG A 362 18.73 15.46 -11.90
C ARG A 362 17.73 16.44 -12.49
N ILE A 363 17.69 16.46 -13.81
CA ILE A 363 16.62 17.07 -14.60
C ILE A 363 15.99 15.96 -15.43
N LEU A 364 14.67 15.83 -15.34
CA LEU A 364 13.89 14.88 -16.13
C LEU A 364 12.89 15.66 -16.98
N THR A 365 12.91 15.41 -18.28
CA THR A 365 11.89 15.91 -19.21
C THR A 365 11.11 14.73 -19.79
N GLU A 366 9.79 14.86 -19.79
CA GLU A 366 8.88 13.91 -20.40
C GLU A 366 7.91 14.62 -21.32
N PHE A 367 7.66 14.02 -22.48
CA PHE A 367 6.68 14.47 -23.47
C PHE A 367 5.47 13.57 -23.40
N VAL A 368 4.56 13.87 -22.46
CA VAL A 368 3.35 13.07 -22.23
C VAL A 368 2.39 13.25 -23.41
N GLY A 369 1.89 12.15 -23.92
CA GLY A 369 1.13 12.10 -25.17
C GLY A 369 2.01 11.75 -26.41
N ALA A 370 3.34 11.74 -26.26
CA ALA A 370 4.26 11.31 -27.29
C ALA A 370 5.06 10.06 -26.88
N ASN A 371 6.01 10.17 -25.96
CA ASN A 371 6.92 9.07 -25.65
C ASN A 371 7.19 8.86 -24.15
N ALA A 372 6.48 9.54 -23.28
CA ALA A 372 6.76 9.50 -21.83
C ALA A 372 6.63 8.10 -21.22
N THR A 373 5.70 7.29 -21.72
CA THR A 373 5.43 5.95 -21.19
C THR A 373 6.22 4.86 -21.91
N HIS A 374 6.28 4.92 -23.23
CA HIS A 374 6.87 3.87 -24.06
C HIS A 374 8.28 4.17 -24.58
N GLY A 375 8.82 5.38 -24.34
CA GLY A 375 10.13 5.79 -24.82
C GLY A 375 10.26 5.60 -26.33
N HIS A 376 11.30 4.90 -26.78
CA HIS A 376 11.56 4.62 -28.19
C HIS A 376 10.53 3.70 -28.86
N LEU A 377 9.71 2.99 -28.10
CA LEU A 377 8.65 2.12 -28.62
C LEU A 377 7.36 2.89 -28.98
N ALA A 378 7.28 4.17 -28.67
CA ALA A 378 6.08 4.98 -28.94
C ALA A 378 5.77 5.18 -30.44
N GLY A 379 6.71 4.89 -31.34
CA GLY A 379 6.58 5.14 -32.77
C GLY A 379 6.66 6.63 -33.11
N ASP A 380 6.19 7.00 -34.32
CA ASP A 380 6.20 8.39 -34.80
C ASP A 380 5.06 9.21 -34.19
N GLN A 381 5.40 10.22 -33.40
CA GLN A 381 4.45 11.10 -32.70
C GLN A 381 4.48 12.55 -33.23
N ARG A 382 5.06 12.80 -34.44
CA ARG A 382 5.17 14.15 -35.04
C ARG A 382 3.81 14.82 -35.20
N ASN A 383 2.76 14.06 -35.44
CA ASN A 383 1.39 14.54 -35.62
C ASN A 383 0.52 14.43 -34.36
N ALA A 384 1.11 14.30 -33.17
CA ALA A 384 0.34 14.32 -31.94
C ALA A 384 -0.51 15.59 -31.84
N PRO A 385 -1.82 15.51 -31.54
CA PRO A 385 -2.69 16.68 -31.48
C PRO A 385 -2.35 17.60 -30.32
N GLU A 386 -1.82 17.03 -29.23
CA GLU A 386 -1.33 17.75 -28.06
C GLU A 386 -0.22 16.96 -27.36
N VAL A 387 0.70 17.68 -26.75
CA VAL A 387 1.81 17.13 -25.97
C VAL A 387 1.99 17.95 -24.70
N GLN A 388 1.94 17.27 -23.55
CA GLN A 388 2.29 17.90 -22.29
C GLN A 388 3.79 17.77 -22.05
N LEU A 389 4.50 18.90 -22.05
CA LEU A 389 5.84 19.01 -21.48
C LEU A 389 5.73 18.87 -19.96
N ARG A 390 6.32 17.84 -19.39
CA ARG A 390 6.50 17.65 -17.96
C ARG A 390 7.99 17.76 -17.63
N PHE A 391 8.37 18.82 -16.93
CA PHE A 391 9.77 19.14 -16.62
C PHE A 391 9.98 19.07 -15.11
N GLY A 392 10.80 18.14 -14.67
CA GLY A 392 11.10 17.91 -13.26
C GLY A 392 12.55 18.21 -12.93
N VAL A 393 12.78 18.81 -11.77
CA VAL A 393 14.12 19.01 -11.19
C VAL A 393 14.21 18.39 -9.81
N ARG A 394 15.38 17.86 -9.46
CA ARG A 394 15.72 17.35 -8.14
C ARG A 394 17.05 17.91 -7.68
N GLY A 395 17.16 18.27 -6.41
CA GLY A 395 18.41 18.72 -5.79
C GLY A 395 18.36 18.74 -4.26
N PRO A 396 19.50 18.85 -3.59
CA PRO A 396 19.60 18.83 -2.13
C PRO A 396 19.13 20.15 -1.50
N ASP A 397 19.23 21.26 -2.25
CA ASP A 397 18.89 22.59 -1.75
C ASP A 397 17.49 23.04 -2.17
N ARG A 398 16.64 23.33 -1.17
CA ARG A 398 15.27 23.80 -1.38
C ARG A 398 15.19 25.11 -2.16
N ALA A 399 16.10 26.06 -1.88
CA ALA A 399 16.06 27.39 -2.50
C ALA A 399 16.35 27.32 -4.00
N THR A 400 17.30 26.49 -4.41
CA THR A 400 17.61 26.22 -5.82
C THR A 400 16.42 25.61 -6.56
N VAL A 401 15.76 24.62 -5.94
CA VAL A 401 14.55 24.00 -6.50
C VAL A 401 13.39 25.00 -6.55
N GLU A 402 13.23 25.84 -5.53
CA GLU A 402 12.21 26.89 -5.53
C GLU A 402 12.47 27.94 -6.62
N ARG A 403 13.73 28.30 -6.84
CA ARG A 403 14.09 29.24 -7.92
C ARG A 403 13.66 28.73 -9.31
N PHE A 404 13.82 27.44 -9.57
CA PHE A 404 13.32 26.80 -10.81
C PHE A 404 11.82 27.03 -11.02
N THR A 405 11.00 26.96 -9.97
CA THR A 405 9.54 27.05 -10.11
C THR A 405 9.07 28.36 -10.75
N ARG A 406 9.93 29.38 -10.78
CA ARG A 406 9.66 30.70 -11.38
C ARG A 406 9.97 30.76 -12.87
N GLU A 407 10.62 29.73 -13.43
CA GLU A 407 11.06 29.71 -14.81
C GLU A 407 10.06 29.07 -15.79
N ILE A 408 9.04 28.38 -15.28
CA ILE A 408 8.00 27.72 -16.10
C ILE A 408 7.02 28.77 -16.69
N ALA A 409 6.44 29.61 -15.84
CA ALA A 409 5.42 30.58 -16.26
C ALA A 409 5.88 31.53 -17.37
N PRO A 410 7.13 32.03 -17.41
CA PRO A 410 7.58 32.91 -18.51
C PRO A 410 7.48 32.26 -19.90
N LEU A 411 7.51 30.93 -20.02
CA LEU A 411 7.38 30.24 -21.32
C LEU A 411 6.00 30.46 -21.97
N VAL A 412 5.01 30.90 -21.23
CA VAL A 412 3.67 31.19 -21.76
C VAL A 412 3.73 32.36 -22.76
N LEU A 413 4.60 33.33 -22.52
CA LEU A 413 4.77 34.50 -23.40
C LEU A 413 6.12 34.52 -24.14
N ASN A 414 7.14 33.85 -23.61
CA ASN A 414 8.50 33.87 -24.11
C ASN A 414 8.93 32.53 -24.73
N GLY A 415 8.00 31.57 -24.88
CA GLY A 415 8.23 30.27 -25.46
C GLY A 415 7.56 30.09 -26.83
N PRO A 416 7.50 28.83 -27.31
CA PRO A 416 6.78 28.49 -28.54
C PRO A 416 5.29 28.85 -28.48
N PRO A 417 4.63 29.09 -29.62
CA PRO A 417 3.23 29.48 -29.66
C PRO A 417 2.30 28.33 -29.29
N SER A 418 1.01 28.67 -29.05
CA SER A 418 -0.07 27.70 -28.80
C SER A 418 0.11 26.86 -27.51
N VAL A 419 0.67 27.50 -26.48
CA VAL A 419 0.76 26.90 -25.13
C VAL A 419 -0.55 27.08 -24.40
N THR A 420 -0.93 26.05 -23.64
CA THR A 420 -2.10 26.02 -22.74
C THR A 420 -1.82 25.14 -21.51
N GLY A 421 -2.84 24.88 -20.69
CA GLY A 421 -2.71 23.92 -19.57
C GLY A 421 -1.85 24.43 -18.41
N PHE A 422 -1.63 25.74 -18.26
CA PHE A 422 -0.98 26.35 -17.10
C PHE A 422 -1.96 26.49 -15.94
N ALA A 423 -2.62 25.36 -15.60
CA ALA A 423 -3.50 25.29 -14.43
C ALA A 423 -2.71 24.95 -13.17
N GLY A 424 -3.17 25.43 -12.00
CA GLY A 424 -2.53 25.16 -10.72
C GLY A 424 -1.41 26.13 -10.34
N GLY A 425 -1.05 27.08 -11.21
CA GLY A 425 -0.09 28.13 -10.92
C GLY A 425 1.37 27.65 -10.87
N ARG A 426 2.15 28.25 -9.98
CA ARG A 426 3.58 27.93 -9.83
C ARG A 426 3.77 26.53 -9.27
N PRO A 427 4.72 25.72 -9.82
CA PRO A 427 5.06 24.41 -9.26
C PRO A 427 5.37 24.49 -7.77
N LYS A 428 4.93 23.49 -7.01
CA LYS A 428 5.24 23.37 -5.58
C LYS A 428 6.56 22.64 -5.39
N VAL A 429 7.34 23.10 -4.41
CA VAL A 429 8.53 22.37 -3.95
C VAL A 429 8.10 21.31 -2.94
N GLU A 430 8.44 20.07 -3.23
CA GLU A 430 8.16 18.91 -2.38
C GLU A 430 9.46 18.34 -1.82
N GLU A 431 9.44 17.93 -0.56
CA GLU A 431 10.53 17.15 0.03
C GLU A 431 10.49 15.72 -0.53
N ILE A 432 11.62 15.22 -0.99
CA ILE A 432 11.76 13.84 -1.43
C ILE A 432 12.00 12.96 -0.22
N VAL A 433 11.19 11.92 -0.10
CA VAL A 433 11.44 10.80 0.80
C VAL A 433 11.88 9.61 -0.05
N ALA A 434 13.06 9.09 0.24
CA ALA A 434 13.59 7.91 -0.42
C ALA A 434 13.40 6.68 0.47
N TYR A 435 13.32 5.53 -0.19
CA TYR A 435 13.14 4.23 0.43
C TYR A 435 14.48 3.52 0.59
N TRP A 436 14.66 2.83 1.73
CA TRP A 436 15.81 2.03 2.05
C TRP A 436 15.33 0.67 2.58
N PRO A 437 15.24 -0.35 1.71
CA PRO A 437 14.89 -1.69 2.15
C PRO A 437 16.08 -2.34 2.88
N ALA A 438 15.81 -2.92 4.02
CA ALA A 438 16.83 -3.63 4.79
C ALA A 438 16.27 -4.93 5.39
N LEU A 439 17.16 -5.78 5.90
CA LEU A 439 16.82 -6.98 6.64
C LEU A 439 17.37 -6.89 8.07
N ILE A 440 16.61 -7.47 9.01
CA ILE A 440 17.00 -7.59 10.42
C ILE A 440 16.64 -8.98 10.95
N ASP A 441 17.40 -9.48 11.92
CA ASP A 441 17.09 -10.73 12.59
C ASP A 441 15.75 -10.64 13.33
N LYS A 442 14.86 -11.62 13.15
CA LYS A 442 13.59 -11.70 13.87
C LYS A 442 13.75 -11.65 15.39
N SER A 443 14.82 -12.24 15.90
CA SER A 443 15.09 -12.32 17.33
C SER A 443 15.23 -10.97 18.04
N VAL A 444 15.58 -9.90 17.29
CA VAL A 444 15.74 -8.55 17.85
C VAL A 444 14.48 -7.68 17.78
N VAL A 445 13.49 -8.10 17.00
CA VAL A 445 12.20 -7.42 16.91
C VAL A 445 11.24 -8.06 17.92
N LYS A 446 10.78 -7.26 18.88
CA LYS A 446 9.87 -7.72 19.94
C LYS A 446 8.52 -7.04 19.77
N THR A 447 7.53 -7.81 19.39
CA THR A 447 6.15 -7.35 19.33
C THR A 447 5.51 -7.33 20.73
N LYS A 448 4.55 -6.44 20.91
CA LYS A 448 3.73 -6.33 22.12
C LYS A 448 2.27 -6.27 21.75
N VAL A 449 1.44 -6.96 22.51
CA VAL A 449 -0.02 -7.03 22.32
C VAL A 449 -0.71 -6.59 23.60
N ASP A 450 -1.32 -5.44 23.57
CA ASP A 450 -2.21 -4.91 24.61
C ASP A 450 -3.67 -5.05 24.15
N VAL A 451 -4.60 -5.30 25.07
CA VAL A 451 -6.05 -5.29 24.79
C VAL A 451 -6.71 -4.24 25.67
N ILE A 452 -7.40 -3.29 25.05
CA ILE A 452 -8.12 -2.22 25.71
C ILE A 452 -9.63 -2.34 25.45
N GLN A 453 -10.44 -1.83 26.39
CA GLN A 453 -11.91 -1.76 26.32
C GLN A 453 -12.41 -0.33 26.44
#